data_fe8141e9bd84e0a794be633c5f50f2bd
#
_entry.id   fe8141e9bd84e0a794be633c5f50f2bd
#
_cell.length_a   1.000
_cell.length_b   1.000
_cell.length_c   1.000
_cell.angle_alpha   90.00
_cell.angle_beta   90.00
_cell.angle_gamma   90.00
#
_symmetry.space_group_name_H-M   'P 1'
#
loop_
_entity.id
_entity.type
_entity.pdbx_description
1 polymer ?
#
loop_
_entity_poly.entity_id
_entity_poly.type
_entity_poly.pdbx_seq_one_letter_code
_entity_poly.pdbx_strand_id
1 'polypeptide(L)'
;RLRCVTGVQTCALPISVEAGGVAEAVMKMSFGNSIGFQADVDAAAPWYGPCSGAIVFELEGEEFLPGMAWRIGTTTQEPVITIGEDTASVAELLERNEGVLEQVYPTRAGKTEKVEAISCGERAPIVCQSRTARPRAVIPVFPGTNCEYDTAQACLRAGIQPEVVVVRNLSTDLLAQSAQALEEAIRRSQMVVLPGGFSGGDEPDGSGKFIASFLRNPRLTDAIHDLLRDRDGLMLGICNGFQALIKLGLVPYGEIRPMDDQCPTLTYNLIGRHQSRYVTTRVASVRSPWMLKSQVGDLHAIPISHGEGRFVASDEMVCRLIQNGQVATQYVDGAGVPSLDIDVNPNGSIMSIEGIFSPDGRVFGKMGHSERYGDFVGRNIPGDKHQPLFESGAEYFK
;
A
#
# COMPACT_ATOMS: atom_id res chain seq x y z
N ARG A 1 17.28 19.82 -16.32
CA ARG A 1 17.24 18.61 -17.18
C ARG A 1 15.81 18.15 -17.31
N LEU A 2 15.29 18.00 -18.53
CA LEU A 2 14.07 17.25 -18.84
C LEU A 2 14.03 15.80 -18.28
N ARG A 3 15.01 15.39 -17.50
CA ARG A 3 15.05 14.11 -16.79
C ARG A 3 13.87 13.91 -15.86
N CYS A 4 13.26 14.99 -15.37
CA CYS A 4 12.07 14.92 -14.51
C CYS A 4 10.82 14.51 -15.28
N VAL A 5 10.75 14.84 -16.57
CA VAL A 5 9.62 14.51 -17.45
C VAL A 5 9.68 13.06 -17.94
N THR A 6 10.86 12.42 -17.83
CA THR A 6 11.10 11.04 -18.30
C THR A 6 11.13 10.00 -17.17
N GLY A 7 10.63 10.33 -15.97
CA GLY A 7 10.61 9.41 -14.82
C GLY A 7 11.97 9.26 -14.12
N VAL A 8 12.99 9.98 -14.50
CA VAL A 8 14.24 10.09 -13.73
C VAL A 8 14.07 11.20 -12.71
N GLN A 9 13.71 10.81 -11.52
CA GLN A 9 13.29 11.71 -10.44
C GLN A 9 14.50 12.24 -9.68
N THR A 10 15.05 13.34 -10.17
CA THR A 10 16.03 14.15 -9.44
C THR A 10 15.44 15.42 -8.86
N CYS A 11 14.14 15.68 -9.07
CA CYS A 11 13.42 16.86 -8.59
C CYS A 11 11.98 16.51 -8.22
N ALA A 12 11.31 17.41 -7.52
CA ALA A 12 9.87 17.32 -7.24
C ALA A 12 9.08 17.19 -8.56
N LEU A 13 7.91 16.57 -8.50
CA LEU A 13 7.05 16.41 -9.65
C LEU A 13 6.70 17.78 -10.24
N PRO A 14 6.83 17.98 -11.57
CA PRO A 14 6.43 19.21 -12.19
C PRO A 14 4.91 19.37 -12.15
N ILE A 15 4.42 20.60 -12.00
CA ILE A 15 3.01 20.93 -12.03
C ILE A 15 2.71 21.92 -13.15
N SER A 16 1.62 21.72 -13.88
CA SER A 16 1.13 22.66 -14.89
C SER A 16 0.53 23.89 -14.22
N VAL A 17 0.78 25.06 -14.80
CA VAL A 17 0.16 26.32 -14.36
C VAL A 17 -1.26 26.38 -14.90
N GLU A 18 -2.23 26.56 -14.01
CA GLU A 18 -3.66 26.64 -14.30
C GLU A 18 -4.19 28.08 -14.10
N ALA A 19 -5.49 28.19 -13.81
CA ALA A 19 -6.21 29.46 -13.71
C ALA A 19 -5.66 30.43 -12.64
N GLY A 20 -5.19 29.90 -11.53
CA GLY A 20 -4.62 30.69 -10.40
C GLY A 20 -3.15 31.08 -10.59
N GLY A 21 -2.56 30.78 -11.75
CA GLY A 21 -1.21 31.21 -12.08
C GLY A 21 -0.10 30.41 -11.39
N VAL A 22 1.10 30.98 -11.44
CA VAL A 22 2.29 30.37 -10.84
C VAL A 22 2.15 30.26 -9.30
N ALA A 23 1.48 31.22 -8.66
CA ALA A 23 1.25 31.20 -7.23
C ALA A 23 0.44 29.96 -6.79
N GLU A 24 -0.63 29.62 -7.54
CA GLU A 24 -1.42 28.41 -7.27
C GLU A 24 -0.56 27.14 -7.46
N ALA A 25 0.25 27.09 -8.50
CA ALA A 25 1.12 25.94 -8.76
C ALA A 25 2.14 25.74 -7.62
N VAL A 26 2.82 26.82 -7.19
CA VAL A 26 3.75 26.78 -6.05
C VAL A 26 3.04 26.38 -4.74
N MET A 27 1.87 26.96 -4.48
CA MET A 27 1.05 26.60 -3.32
C MET A 27 0.74 25.09 -3.28
N LYS A 28 0.26 24.52 -4.39
CA LYS A 28 -0.05 23.10 -4.47
C LYS A 28 1.19 22.21 -4.32
N MET A 29 2.35 22.62 -4.82
CA MET A 29 3.61 21.90 -4.62
C MET A 29 4.05 21.90 -3.17
N SER A 30 3.74 22.95 -2.43
CA SER A 30 4.11 23.13 -1.01
C SER A 30 3.30 22.26 -0.05
N PHE A 31 2.09 21.84 -0.40
CA PHE A 31 1.15 21.15 0.50
C PHE A 31 1.68 19.81 1.02
N GLY A 32 2.32 19.01 0.14
CA GLY A 32 2.68 17.63 0.47
C GLY A 32 3.68 17.49 1.61
N ASN A 33 4.70 18.33 1.64
CA ASN A 33 5.78 18.27 2.63
C ASN A 33 5.85 19.55 3.49
N SER A 34 4.88 20.43 3.38
CA SER A 34 4.85 21.74 4.07
C SER A 34 6.13 22.56 3.82
N ILE A 35 6.67 22.52 2.61
CA ILE A 35 7.84 23.31 2.20
C ILE A 35 7.38 24.70 1.81
N GLY A 36 8.04 25.71 2.37
CA GLY A 36 7.79 27.11 2.02
C GLY A 36 8.46 27.52 0.71
N PHE A 37 8.16 28.74 0.28
CA PHE A 37 8.72 29.31 -0.95
C PHE A 37 8.92 30.81 -0.82
N GLN A 38 10.06 31.28 -1.27
CA GLN A 38 10.39 32.71 -1.40
C GLN A 38 10.56 33.06 -2.87
N ALA A 39 9.68 33.89 -3.41
CA ALA A 39 9.82 34.39 -4.78
C ALA A 39 11.03 35.30 -4.93
N ASP A 40 11.72 35.22 -6.07
CA ASP A 40 12.77 36.18 -6.42
C ASP A 40 12.13 37.55 -6.73
N VAL A 41 12.73 38.63 -6.23
CA VAL A 41 12.18 39.99 -6.31
C VAL A 41 11.95 40.46 -7.75
N ASP A 42 12.81 40.02 -8.66
CA ASP A 42 12.80 40.42 -10.09
C ASP A 42 12.13 39.35 -11.00
N ALA A 43 11.51 38.32 -10.43
CA ALA A 43 10.90 37.26 -11.23
C ALA A 43 9.65 37.75 -11.96
N ALA A 44 9.76 37.92 -13.27
CA ALA A 44 8.63 38.27 -14.13
C ALA A 44 7.74 37.05 -14.44
N ALA A 45 7.06 36.53 -13.43
CA ALA A 45 6.16 35.39 -13.57
C ALA A 45 4.69 35.85 -13.56
N PRO A 46 3.78 35.16 -14.25
CA PRO A 46 2.33 35.40 -14.17
C PRO A 46 1.79 34.83 -12.85
N TRP A 47 2.09 35.51 -11.73
CA TRP A 47 1.83 34.99 -10.39
C TRP A 47 0.36 34.64 -10.17
N TYR A 48 -0.56 35.53 -10.53
CA TYR A 48 -1.99 35.41 -10.23
C TYR A 48 -2.88 35.28 -11.47
N GLY A 49 -2.31 35.03 -12.62
CA GLY A 49 -3.03 34.93 -13.87
C GLY A 49 -2.75 33.62 -14.62
N PRO A 50 -3.69 33.16 -15.45
CA PRO A 50 -3.52 31.92 -16.19
C PRO A 50 -2.33 31.99 -17.15
N CYS A 51 -1.55 30.91 -17.21
CA CYS A 51 -0.44 30.75 -18.14
C CYS A 51 -0.44 29.35 -18.73
N SER A 52 -1.34 29.12 -19.67
CA SER A 52 -1.51 27.81 -20.29
C SER A 52 -0.24 27.33 -20.98
N GLY A 53 0.17 26.11 -20.67
CA GLY A 53 1.38 25.48 -21.18
C GLY A 53 2.65 25.77 -20.38
N ALA A 54 2.61 26.64 -19.37
CA ALA A 54 3.72 26.79 -18.42
C ALA A 54 3.73 25.66 -17.40
N ILE A 55 4.93 25.28 -16.97
CA ILE A 55 5.17 24.22 -15.99
C ILE A 55 6.13 24.75 -14.93
N VAL A 56 5.76 24.56 -13.65
CA VAL A 56 6.65 24.82 -12.51
C VAL A 56 7.30 23.51 -12.10
N PHE A 57 8.59 23.53 -11.80
CA PHE A 57 9.33 22.36 -11.29
C PHE A 57 10.46 22.81 -10.36
N GLU A 58 10.83 21.94 -9.42
CA GLU A 58 11.93 22.16 -8.49
C GLU A 58 13.21 21.50 -9.04
N LEU A 59 14.35 22.15 -8.84
CA LEU A 59 15.68 21.65 -9.20
C LEU A 59 16.56 21.49 -7.95
N GLU A 60 17.33 20.43 -7.88
CA GLU A 60 18.45 20.31 -6.96
C GLU A 60 19.64 21.12 -7.51
N GLY A 61 19.97 22.22 -6.84
CA GLY A 61 21.12 23.05 -7.17
C GLY A 61 20.87 24.06 -8.30
N GLU A 62 21.94 24.71 -8.73
CA GLU A 62 21.93 25.78 -9.74
C GLU A 62 22.08 25.27 -11.19
N GLU A 63 21.59 24.11 -11.52
CA GLU A 63 21.64 23.62 -12.90
C GLU A 63 20.77 24.52 -13.79
N PHE A 64 21.42 25.23 -14.68
CA PHE A 64 20.78 26.10 -15.65
C PHE A 64 20.09 25.30 -16.75
N LEU A 65 18.81 25.55 -16.95
CA LEU A 65 18.07 25.04 -18.09
C LEU A 65 18.15 26.06 -19.24
N PRO A 66 18.80 25.72 -20.34
CA PRO A 66 18.84 26.63 -21.51
C PRO A 66 17.47 26.76 -22.16
N GLY A 67 17.15 27.92 -22.68
CA GLY A 67 15.97 28.16 -23.49
C GLY A 67 14.85 28.91 -22.75
N MET A 68 13.65 28.33 -22.66
CA MET A 68 12.44 29.01 -22.16
C MET A 68 12.18 28.83 -20.66
N ALA A 69 13.18 28.43 -19.88
CA ALA A 69 13.07 28.26 -18.42
C ALA A 69 13.79 29.39 -17.69
N TRP A 70 13.18 29.90 -16.61
CA TRP A 70 13.78 30.89 -15.72
C TRP A 70 13.46 30.58 -14.27
N ARG A 71 14.32 31.01 -13.39
CA ARG A 71 14.12 30.85 -11.95
C ARG A 71 13.05 31.82 -11.47
N ILE A 72 12.15 31.34 -10.63
CA ILE A 72 11.07 32.14 -10.03
C ILE A 72 11.23 32.33 -8.52
N GLY A 73 12.10 31.56 -7.87
CA GLY A 73 12.32 31.64 -6.42
C GLY A 73 13.06 30.44 -5.86
N THR A 74 13.02 30.32 -4.55
CA THR A 74 13.70 29.27 -3.78
C THR A 74 12.76 28.65 -2.76
N THR A 75 12.83 27.33 -2.59
CA THR A 75 12.14 26.62 -1.52
C THR A 75 12.77 26.94 -0.15
N THR A 76 11.97 26.98 0.92
CA THR A 76 12.40 27.30 2.29
C THR A 76 11.91 26.23 3.26
N GLN A 77 12.61 26.08 4.39
CA GLN A 77 12.18 25.15 5.44
C GLN A 77 11.00 25.69 6.26
N GLU A 78 10.88 27.02 6.39
CA GLU A 78 9.70 27.61 7.00
C GLU A 78 8.50 27.42 6.07
N PRO A 79 7.35 26.88 6.58
CA PRO A 79 6.17 26.60 5.77
C PRO A 79 5.37 27.88 5.45
N VAL A 80 6.01 28.82 4.79
CA VAL A 80 5.46 30.12 4.41
C VAL A 80 5.76 30.38 2.94
N ILE A 81 4.79 30.86 2.19
CA ILE A 81 4.94 31.32 0.82
C ILE A 81 4.96 32.83 0.78
N THR A 82 6.01 33.41 0.22
CA THR A 82 6.17 34.86 0.04
C THR A 82 6.34 35.20 -1.43
N ILE A 83 5.46 36.07 -1.97
CA ILE A 83 5.49 36.55 -3.35
C ILE A 83 5.35 38.09 -3.30
N GLY A 84 6.46 38.81 -3.49
CA GLY A 84 6.48 40.25 -3.30
C GLY A 84 6.16 40.64 -1.86
N GLU A 85 5.08 41.39 -1.66
CA GLU A 85 4.58 41.80 -0.35
C GLU A 85 3.57 40.77 0.24
N ASP A 86 3.06 39.86 -0.57
CA ASP A 86 2.08 38.86 -0.15
C ASP A 86 2.76 37.71 0.58
N THR A 87 2.24 37.38 1.77
CA THR A 87 2.75 36.28 2.59
C THR A 87 1.61 35.49 3.18
N ALA A 88 1.67 34.13 3.06
CA ALA A 88 0.69 33.24 3.66
C ALA A 88 1.34 31.95 4.15
N SER A 89 0.84 31.37 5.24
CA SER A 89 1.28 30.06 5.70
C SER A 89 0.76 28.94 4.81
N VAL A 90 1.56 27.91 4.60
CA VAL A 90 1.16 26.72 3.82
C VAL A 90 -0.06 26.06 4.45
N ALA A 91 -0.14 26.02 5.80
CA ALA A 91 -1.27 25.44 6.52
C ALA A 91 -2.59 26.19 6.24
N GLU A 92 -2.58 27.54 6.29
CA GLU A 92 -3.75 28.34 5.96
C GLU A 92 -4.20 28.16 4.51
N LEU A 93 -3.26 28.11 3.58
CA LEU A 93 -3.56 27.89 2.16
C LEU A 93 -4.13 26.51 1.91
N LEU A 94 -3.62 25.48 2.59
CA LEU A 94 -4.14 24.11 2.53
C LEU A 94 -5.58 24.05 3.07
N GLU A 95 -5.84 24.62 4.24
CA GLU A 95 -7.18 24.68 4.84
C GLU A 95 -8.19 25.35 3.90
N ARG A 96 -7.80 26.47 3.29
CA ARG A 96 -8.66 27.15 2.29
C ARG A 96 -8.88 26.31 1.05
N ASN A 97 -7.86 25.64 0.55
CA ASN A 97 -7.96 24.80 -0.65
C ASN A 97 -8.87 23.59 -0.43
N GLU A 98 -8.72 22.90 0.68
CA GLU A 98 -9.52 21.73 1.05
C GLU A 98 -10.95 22.12 1.47
N GLY A 99 -11.08 23.21 2.20
CA GLY A 99 -12.35 23.70 2.75
C GLY A 99 -13.41 24.04 1.70
N VAL A 100 -13.03 24.31 0.46
CA VAL A 100 -13.97 24.66 -0.64
C VAL A 100 -15.02 23.58 -0.86
N LEU A 101 -14.61 22.30 -0.78
CA LEU A 101 -15.50 21.16 -1.03
C LEU A 101 -15.81 20.35 0.25
N GLU A 102 -15.37 20.78 1.42
CA GLU A 102 -15.48 20.01 2.67
C GLU A 102 -16.91 19.59 3.02
N GLN A 103 -17.91 20.40 2.66
CA GLN A 103 -19.33 20.07 2.88
C GLN A 103 -19.83 18.92 1.99
N VAL A 104 -19.24 18.72 0.83
CA VAL A 104 -19.65 17.71 -0.17
C VAL A 104 -18.71 16.51 -0.16
N TYR A 105 -17.41 16.78 0.01
CA TYR A 105 -16.35 15.78 0.09
C TYR A 105 -15.51 16.03 1.33
N PRO A 106 -15.96 15.63 2.51
CA PRO A 106 -15.22 15.84 3.74
C PRO A 106 -13.84 15.18 3.68
N THR A 107 -12.83 15.91 4.10
CA THR A 107 -11.45 15.39 4.21
C THR A 107 -11.25 14.60 5.48
N ARG A 108 -12.12 14.78 6.46
CA ARG A 108 -12.06 14.13 7.77
C ARG A 108 -13.26 13.22 8.00
N ALA A 109 -13.01 12.10 8.64
CA ALA A 109 -14.03 11.16 9.06
C ALA A 109 -13.54 10.36 10.28
N GLY A 110 -14.47 9.97 11.16
CA GLY A 110 -14.18 9.15 12.32
C GLY A 110 -13.63 9.93 13.52
N LYS A 111 -12.84 9.22 14.34
CA LYS A 111 -12.27 9.72 15.59
C LYS A 111 -10.81 10.08 15.40
N THR A 112 -10.27 10.91 16.30
CA THR A 112 -8.85 11.33 16.33
C THR A 112 -8.12 10.76 17.55
N GLU A 113 -8.60 9.65 18.10
CA GLU A 113 -8.06 9.04 19.31
C GLU A 113 -6.77 8.25 19.00
N LYS A 114 -5.78 8.38 19.88
CA LYS A 114 -4.62 7.49 19.90
C LYS A 114 -5.04 6.11 20.40
N VAL A 115 -4.47 5.08 19.83
CA VAL A 115 -4.69 3.70 20.25
C VAL A 115 -3.37 3.09 20.72
N GLU A 116 -3.46 1.95 21.41
CA GLU A 116 -2.26 1.28 21.93
C GLU A 116 -1.41 0.67 20.81
N ALA A 117 -0.10 0.82 20.93
CA ALA A 117 0.85 0.16 20.04
C ALA A 117 0.99 -1.31 20.40
N ILE A 118 0.51 -2.18 19.51
CA ILE A 118 0.59 -3.62 19.66
C ILE A 118 2.03 -4.08 19.40
N SER A 119 2.54 -4.98 20.26
CA SER A 119 3.91 -5.48 20.14
C SER A 119 4.02 -6.95 20.52
N CYS A 120 4.48 -7.79 19.59
CA CYS A 120 4.78 -9.20 19.81
C CYS A 120 6.17 -9.52 19.21
N GLY A 121 7.18 -9.65 20.08
CA GLY A 121 8.57 -9.95 19.69
C GLY A 121 8.86 -11.44 19.55
N GLU A 122 7.91 -12.31 19.84
CA GLU A 122 8.06 -13.75 19.69
C GLU A 122 8.11 -14.14 18.22
N ARG A 123 9.14 -14.89 17.82
CA ARG A 123 9.26 -15.46 16.47
C ARG A 123 8.37 -16.69 16.32
N ALA A 124 7.87 -16.91 15.12
CA ALA A 124 7.14 -18.14 14.81
C ALA A 124 8.05 -19.36 15.04
N PRO A 125 7.58 -20.39 15.76
CA PRO A 125 8.37 -21.60 16.00
C PRO A 125 8.43 -22.54 14.78
N ILE A 126 8.28 -21.98 13.58
CA ILE A 126 8.13 -22.73 12.34
C ILE A 126 9.46 -22.76 11.62
N VAL A 127 9.91 -23.97 11.29
CA VAL A 127 11.09 -24.22 10.47
C VAL A 127 10.67 -24.97 9.22
N CYS A 128 11.06 -24.48 8.07
CA CYS A 128 10.81 -25.17 6.81
C CYS A 128 11.58 -26.49 6.74
N GLN A 129 10.88 -27.59 6.50
CA GLN A 129 11.47 -28.92 6.32
C GLN A 129 12.01 -29.13 4.89
N SER A 130 11.36 -28.44 3.91
CA SER A 130 11.68 -28.58 2.49
C SER A 130 12.48 -27.39 1.98
N ARG A 131 13.78 -27.39 2.24
CA ARG A 131 14.67 -26.27 1.85
C ARG A 131 14.89 -26.23 0.35
N THR A 132 14.94 -25.03 -0.21
CA THR A 132 15.28 -24.75 -1.59
C THR A 132 16.02 -23.43 -1.74
N ALA A 133 17.09 -23.45 -2.52
CA ALA A 133 17.90 -22.24 -2.75
C ALA A 133 17.14 -21.19 -3.60
N ARG A 134 16.15 -21.60 -4.36
CA ARG A 134 15.39 -20.72 -5.25
C ARG A 134 13.89 -21.06 -5.20
N PRO A 135 13.17 -20.55 -4.19
CA PRO A 135 11.74 -20.82 -4.06
C PRO A 135 10.95 -20.24 -5.22
N ARG A 136 9.84 -20.91 -5.56
CA ARG A 136 8.89 -20.47 -6.57
C ARG A 136 7.67 -19.85 -5.92
N ALA A 137 7.19 -18.74 -6.48
CA ALA A 137 5.93 -18.12 -6.11
C ALA A 137 4.98 -18.09 -7.29
N VAL A 138 3.80 -18.68 -7.15
CA VAL A 138 2.72 -18.50 -8.12
C VAL A 138 1.94 -17.23 -7.82
N ILE A 139 1.69 -16.45 -8.86
CA ILE A 139 0.98 -15.18 -8.83
C ILE A 139 -0.25 -15.34 -9.73
N PRO A 140 -1.42 -15.68 -9.17
CA PRO A 140 -2.64 -15.77 -9.96
C PRO A 140 -3.14 -14.37 -10.32
N VAL A 141 -3.50 -14.19 -11.59
CA VAL A 141 -3.98 -12.94 -12.16
C VAL A 141 -5.43 -13.11 -12.57
N PHE A 142 -6.31 -12.39 -11.94
CA PHE A 142 -7.74 -12.39 -12.20
C PHE A 142 -8.13 -11.18 -13.05
N PRO A 143 -9.27 -11.19 -13.75
CA PRO A 143 -9.77 -10.00 -14.42
C PRO A 143 -9.87 -8.82 -13.44
N GLY A 144 -9.14 -7.72 -13.73
CA GLY A 144 -9.03 -6.55 -12.85
C GLY A 144 -7.83 -6.54 -11.90
N THR A 145 -7.02 -7.61 -11.82
CA THR A 145 -5.70 -7.56 -11.16
C THR A 145 -4.77 -6.61 -11.92
N ASN A 146 -3.99 -5.80 -11.20
CA ASN A 146 -3.08 -4.82 -11.84
C ASN A 146 -1.72 -4.66 -11.14
N CYS A 147 -1.45 -5.40 -10.06
CA CYS A 147 -0.19 -5.35 -9.32
C CYS A 147 0.71 -6.58 -9.54
N GLU A 148 0.41 -7.42 -10.52
CA GLU A 148 1.16 -8.66 -10.80
C GLU A 148 2.59 -8.39 -11.26
N TYR A 149 2.80 -7.32 -12.02
CA TYR A 149 4.15 -6.94 -12.48
C TYR A 149 5.03 -6.49 -11.32
N ASP A 150 4.53 -5.59 -10.46
CA ASP A 150 5.25 -5.13 -9.27
C ASP A 150 5.55 -6.30 -8.32
N THR A 151 4.57 -7.19 -8.12
CA THR A 151 4.70 -8.41 -7.32
C THR A 151 5.77 -9.34 -7.90
N ALA A 152 5.77 -9.57 -9.21
CA ALA A 152 6.77 -10.41 -9.87
C ALA A 152 8.17 -9.80 -9.76
N GLN A 153 8.31 -8.48 -9.91
CA GLN A 153 9.58 -7.79 -9.74
C GLN A 153 10.08 -7.84 -8.29
N ALA A 154 9.19 -7.72 -7.29
CA ALA A 154 9.55 -7.88 -5.89
C ALA A 154 10.05 -9.31 -5.60
N CYS A 155 9.39 -10.34 -6.15
CA CYS A 155 9.85 -11.72 -6.09
C CYS A 155 11.26 -11.88 -6.67
N LEU A 156 11.49 -11.36 -7.88
CA LEU A 156 12.80 -11.45 -8.56
C LEU A 156 13.91 -10.77 -7.76
N ARG A 157 13.66 -9.58 -7.22
CA ARG A 157 14.63 -8.88 -6.35
C ARG A 157 15.01 -9.68 -5.10
N ALA A 158 14.04 -10.41 -4.53
CA ALA A 158 14.26 -11.28 -3.36
C ALA A 158 14.89 -12.66 -3.70
N GLY A 159 15.11 -12.96 -4.98
CA GLY A 159 15.62 -14.26 -5.43
C GLY A 159 14.58 -15.36 -5.51
N ILE A 160 13.29 -15.00 -5.50
CA ILE A 160 12.15 -15.89 -5.72
C ILE A 160 11.87 -15.97 -7.22
N GLN A 161 11.53 -17.15 -7.73
CA GLN A 161 11.13 -17.33 -9.12
C GLN A 161 9.60 -17.15 -9.25
N PRO A 162 9.11 -16.02 -9.80
CA PRO A 162 7.68 -15.83 -10.00
C PRO A 162 7.15 -16.63 -11.19
N GLU A 163 5.94 -17.14 -11.06
CA GLU A 163 5.16 -17.74 -12.12
C GLU A 163 3.78 -17.08 -12.15
N VAL A 164 3.51 -16.30 -13.21
CA VAL A 164 2.22 -15.63 -13.40
C VAL A 164 1.25 -16.56 -14.10
N VAL A 165 0.09 -16.79 -13.48
CA VAL A 165 -0.99 -17.63 -14.03
C VAL A 165 -2.24 -16.80 -14.24
N VAL A 166 -2.62 -16.57 -15.52
CA VAL A 166 -3.79 -15.77 -15.86
C VAL A 166 -5.06 -16.63 -15.81
N VAL A 167 -6.02 -16.22 -14.99
CA VAL A 167 -7.35 -16.82 -14.90
C VAL A 167 -8.24 -16.25 -16.00
N ARG A 168 -8.64 -17.09 -16.94
CA ARG A 168 -9.48 -16.75 -18.10
C ARG A 168 -10.95 -17.06 -17.78
N ASN A 169 -11.80 -16.04 -17.81
CA ASN A 169 -13.22 -16.14 -17.41
C ASN A 169 -14.22 -16.03 -18.57
N LEU A 170 -13.78 -16.15 -19.82
CA LEU A 170 -14.64 -15.96 -21.00
C LEU A 170 -15.58 -17.14 -21.27
N SER A 171 -15.30 -18.32 -20.70
CA SER A 171 -16.19 -19.49 -20.76
C SER A 171 -15.95 -20.42 -19.58
N THR A 172 -16.88 -21.34 -19.32
CA THR A 172 -16.76 -22.37 -18.29
C THR A 172 -15.54 -23.27 -18.52
N ASP A 173 -15.25 -23.61 -19.78
CA ASP A 173 -14.08 -24.44 -20.14
C ASP A 173 -12.77 -23.72 -19.86
N LEU A 174 -12.70 -22.41 -20.16
CA LEU A 174 -11.52 -21.60 -19.86
C LEU A 174 -11.32 -21.42 -18.35
N LEU A 175 -12.40 -21.30 -17.57
CA LEU A 175 -12.33 -21.31 -16.12
C LEU A 175 -11.81 -22.64 -15.58
N ALA A 176 -12.32 -23.77 -16.09
CA ALA A 176 -11.86 -25.10 -15.68
C ALA A 176 -10.38 -25.34 -16.03
N GLN A 177 -9.94 -24.95 -17.23
CA GLN A 177 -8.53 -25.00 -17.63
C GLN A 177 -7.65 -24.11 -16.75
N SER A 178 -8.13 -22.91 -16.40
CA SER A 178 -7.40 -22.00 -15.52
C SER A 178 -7.28 -22.54 -14.10
N ALA A 179 -8.34 -23.20 -13.59
CA ALA A 179 -8.30 -23.86 -12.29
C ALA A 179 -7.28 -25.00 -12.26
N GLN A 180 -7.24 -25.82 -13.31
CA GLN A 180 -6.26 -26.89 -13.44
C GLN A 180 -4.82 -26.33 -13.53
N ALA A 181 -4.59 -25.34 -14.38
CA ALA A 181 -3.27 -24.73 -14.52
C ALA A 181 -2.79 -24.09 -13.21
N LEU A 182 -3.70 -23.43 -12.46
CA LEU A 182 -3.37 -22.86 -11.16
C LEU A 182 -3.10 -23.95 -10.12
N GLU A 183 -3.88 -25.02 -10.06
CA GLU A 183 -3.62 -26.17 -9.19
C GLU A 183 -2.21 -26.74 -9.44
N GLU A 184 -1.87 -27.02 -10.69
CA GLU A 184 -0.55 -27.54 -11.07
C GLU A 184 0.58 -26.57 -10.68
N ALA A 185 0.36 -25.26 -10.85
CA ALA A 185 1.32 -24.23 -10.44
C ALA A 185 1.50 -24.18 -8.92
N ILE A 186 0.42 -24.24 -8.13
CA ILE A 186 0.47 -24.28 -6.66
C ILE A 186 1.23 -25.51 -6.18
N ARG A 187 0.96 -26.69 -6.76
CA ARG A 187 1.60 -27.96 -6.36
C ARG A 187 3.11 -27.99 -6.57
N ARG A 188 3.65 -27.21 -7.53
CA ARG A 188 5.11 -27.11 -7.77
C ARG A 188 5.77 -25.88 -7.14
N SER A 189 4.99 -24.99 -6.49
CA SER A 189 5.48 -23.76 -5.88
C SER A 189 5.59 -23.88 -4.36
N GLN A 190 6.39 -23.03 -3.76
CA GLN A 190 6.55 -22.87 -2.31
C GLN A 190 5.69 -21.74 -1.75
N MET A 191 5.26 -20.84 -2.63
CA MET A 191 4.49 -19.65 -2.24
C MET A 191 3.33 -19.42 -3.19
N VAL A 192 2.25 -18.84 -2.64
CA VAL A 192 1.18 -18.17 -3.40
C VAL A 192 1.15 -16.71 -3.00
N VAL A 193 1.25 -15.81 -3.99
CA VAL A 193 1.15 -14.37 -3.74
C VAL A 193 -0.05 -13.82 -4.51
N LEU A 194 -1.08 -13.41 -3.77
CA LEU A 194 -2.28 -12.77 -4.32
C LEU A 194 -2.01 -11.26 -4.43
N PRO A 195 -1.86 -10.73 -5.66
CA PRO A 195 -1.55 -9.31 -5.86
C PRO A 195 -2.76 -8.42 -5.61
N GLY A 196 -2.50 -7.12 -5.56
CA GLY A 196 -3.53 -6.10 -5.54
C GLY A 196 -4.21 -5.90 -6.90
N GLY A 197 -5.26 -5.10 -6.89
CA GLY A 197 -6.07 -4.76 -8.03
C GLY A 197 -7.55 -4.65 -7.66
N PHE A 198 -8.41 -4.81 -8.66
CA PHE A 198 -9.86 -4.72 -8.55
C PHE A 198 -10.50 -5.93 -9.26
N SER A 199 -10.27 -7.13 -8.70
CA SER A 199 -10.73 -8.39 -9.29
C SER A 199 -12.26 -8.41 -9.42
N GLY A 200 -12.74 -8.67 -10.64
CA GLY A 200 -14.16 -8.63 -10.94
C GLY A 200 -14.76 -7.23 -11.07
N GLY A 201 -13.95 -6.16 -11.00
CA GLY A 201 -14.38 -4.77 -10.92
C GLY A 201 -14.74 -4.36 -9.49
N ASP A 202 -15.37 -3.19 -9.34
CA ASP A 202 -15.92 -2.74 -8.06
C ASP A 202 -17.20 -3.54 -7.76
N GLU A 203 -17.04 -4.66 -7.07
CA GLU A 203 -18.15 -5.53 -6.72
C GLU A 203 -19.08 -4.85 -5.68
N PRO A 204 -20.40 -4.84 -5.87
CA PRO A 204 -21.35 -4.09 -5.01
C PRO A 204 -21.30 -4.48 -3.53
N ASP A 205 -20.91 -5.72 -3.23
CA ASP A 205 -20.95 -6.27 -1.88
C ASP A 205 -19.55 -6.57 -1.32
N GLY A 206 -18.52 -5.93 -1.85
CA GLY A 206 -17.15 -6.01 -1.36
C GLY A 206 -16.15 -6.73 -2.27
N SER A 207 -14.98 -6.18 -2.33
CA SER A 207 -13.87 -6.61 -3.19
C SER A 207 -13.29 -7.97 -2.81
N GLY A 208 -12.68 -8.65 -3.80
CA GLY A 208 -12.04 -9.95 -3.60
C GLY A 208 -12.96 -11.17 -3.68
N LYS A 209 -14.26 -10.99 -3.95
CA LYS A 209 -15.23 -12.08 -4.04
C LYS A 209 -14.94 -13.03 -5.18
N PHE A 210 -14.57 -12.52 -6.36
CA PHE A 210 -14.25 -13.36 -7.50
C PHE A 210 -13.06 -14.28 -7.20
N ILE A 211 -12.00 -13.74 -6.61
CA ILE A 211 -10.83 -14.52 -6.16
C ILE A 211 -11.28 -15.59 -5.14
N ALA A 212 -12.03 -15.17 -4.12
CA ALA A 212 -12.48 -16.06 -3.06
C ALA A 212 -13.39 -17.18 -3.61
N SER A 213 -14.32 -16.87 -4.51
CA SER A 213 -15.18 -17.86 -5.15
C SER A 213 -14.38 -18.86 -5.99
N PHE A 214 -13.42 -18.36 -6.78
CA PHE A 214 -12.58 -19.21 -7.62
C PHE A 214 -11.67 -20.16 -6.80
N LEU A 215 -11.04 -19.65 -5.74
CA LEU A 215 -10.16 -20.44 -4.87
C LEU A 215 -10.91 -21.44 -3.97
N ARG A 216 -12.23 -21.29 -3.82
CA ARG A 216 -13.10 -22.31 -3.16
C ARG A 216 -13.41 -23.52 -4.05
N ASN A 217 -12.92 -23.54 -5.29
CA ASN A 217 -12.93 -24.76 -6.08
C ASN A 217 -12.22 -25.89 -5.30
N PRO A 218 -12.82 -27.07 -5.12
CA PRO A 218 -12.26 -28.13 -4.27
C PRO A 218 -10.79 -28.46 -4.58
N ARG A 219 -10.43 -28.54 -5.88
CA ARG A 219 -9.03 -28.79 -6.30
C ARG A 219 -8.05 -27.74 -5.81
N LEU A 220 -8.45 -26.45 -5.88
CA LEU A 220 -7.62 -25.34 -5.44
C LEU A 220 -7.56 -25.26 -3.91
N THR A 221 -8.69 -25.51 -3.25
CA THR A 221 -8.74 -25.61 -1.78
C THR A 221 -7.78 -26.70 -1.27
N ASP A 222 -7.84 -27.90 -1.86
CA ASP A 222 -6.94 -29.01 -1.50
C ASP A 222 -5.47 -28.65 -1.76
N ALA A 223 -5.17 -28.06 -2.92
CA ALA A 223 -3.79 -27.66 -3.25
C ALA A 223 -3.24 -26.57 -2.31
N ILE A 224 -4.08 -25.63 -1.87
CA ILE A 224 -3.70 -24.60 -0.89
C ILE A 224 -3.51 -25.21 0.50
N HIS A 225 -4.40 -26.11 0.92
CA HIS A 225 -4.24 -26.77 2.22
C HIS A 225 -2.99 -27.66 2.24
N ASP A 226 -2.72 -28.43 1.17
CA ASP A 226 -1.49 -29.21 1.00
C ASP A 226 -0.24 -28.28 1.07
N LEU A 227 -0.26 -27.14 0.36
CA LEU A 227 0.81 -26.15 0.42
C LEU A 227 1.10 -25.71 1.85
N LEU A 228 0.08 -25.33 2.60
CA LEU A 228 0.22 -24.72 3.93
C LEU A 228 0.51 -25.76 5.02
N ARG A 229 -0.12 -26.95 4.98
CA ARG A 229 -0.07 -27.94 6.05
C ARG A 229 1.05 -28.96 5.86
N ASP A 230 1.24 -29.44 4.63
CA ASP A 230 2.07 -30.60 4.34
C ASP A 230 3.42 -30.23 3.70
N ARG A 231 3.50 -29.05 3.07
CA ARG A 231 4.70 -28.62 2.33
C ARG A 231 5.38 -27.36 2.91
N ASP A 232 4.98 -26.92 4.10
CA ASP A 232 5.51 -25.73 4.78
C ASP A 232 5.46 -24.45 3.95
N GLY A 233 4.52 -24.36 3.01
CA GLY A 233 4.42 -23.24 2.08
C GLY A 233 3.90 -21.96 2.73
N LEU A 234 4.03 -20.85 1.99
CA LEU A 234 3.63 -19.53 2.44
C LEU A 234 2.60 -18.90 1.51
N MET A 235 1.73 -18.06 2.07
CA MET A 235 0.82 -17.21 1.28
C MET A 235 0.91 -15.75 1.72
N LEU A 236 0.90 -14.86 0.73
CA LEU A 236 0.83 -13.41 0.93
C LEU A 236 -0.34 -12.85 0.12
N GLY A 237 -1.15 -12.00 0.71
CA GLY A 237 -2.19 -11.23 0.02
C GLY A 237 -2.03 -9.75 0.26
N ILE A 238 -1.91 -8.98 -0.81
CA ILE A 238 -1.72 -7.53 -0.76
C ILE A 238 -2.97 -6.85 -1.30
N CYS A 239 -3.54 -5.89 -0.57
CA CYS A 239 -4.70 -5.10 -0.94
C CYS A 239 -5.89 -6.00 -1.35
N ASN A 240 -6.22 -6.12 -2.63
CA ASN A 240 -7.27 -7.03 -3.14
C ASN A 240 -6.97 -8.50 -2.79
N GLY A 241 -5.70 -8.90 -2.77
CA GLY A 241 -5.30 -10.23 -2.28
C GLY A 241 -5.64 -10.45 -0.81
N PHE A 242 -5.45 -9.44 0.05
CA PHE A 242 -5.84 -9.53 1.45
C PHE A 242 -7.37 -9.61 1.62
N GLN A 243 -8.12 -8.84 0.85
CA GLN A 243 -9.59 -8.93 0.81
C GLN A 243 -10.07 -10.34 0.46
N ALA A 244 -9.36 -11.02 -0.45
CA ALA A 244 -9.65 -12.42 -0.77
C ALA A 244 -9.26 -13.38 0.36
N LEU A 245 -8.07 -13.23 0.96
CA LEU A 245 -7.62 -14.08 2.07
C LEU A 245 -8.57 -14.04 3.27
N ILE A 246 -9.07 -12.86 3.64
CA ILE A 246 -9.99 -12.73 4.77
C ILE A 246 -11.34 -13.37 4.46
N LYS A 247 -11.86 -13.20 3.23
CA LYS A 247 -13.12 -13.82 2.80
C LYS A 247 -13.02 -15.35 2.68
N LEU A 248 -11.84 -15.89 2.45
CA LEU A 248 -11.57 -17.32 2.44
C LEU A 248 -11.45 -17.92 3.86
N GLY A 249 -11.13 -17.10 4.87
CA GLY A 249 -10.78 -17.56 6.22
C GLY A 249 -9.30 -17.87 6.39
N LEU A 250 -8.48 -17.75 5.33
CA LEU A 250 -7.03 -17.98 5.40
C LEU A 250 -6.35 -17.08 6.40
N VAL A 251 -6.81 -15.85 6.53
CA VAL A 251 -6.57 -15.03 7.71
C VAL A 251 -7.91 -14.68 8.35
N PRO A 252 -8.05 -14.81 9.66
CA PRO A 252 -7.04 -15.14 10.67
C PRO A 252 -6.95 -16.65 11.00
N TYR A 253 -7.59 -17.56 10.28
CA TYR A 253 -7.76 -18.96 10.72
C TYR A 253 -6.73 -19.95 10.14
N GLY A 254 -6.04 -19.62 9.05
CA GLY A 254 -5.03 -20.48 8.41
C GLY A 254 -5.60 -21.55 7.47
N GLU A 255 -6.90 -21.51 7.18
CA GLU A 255 -7.56 -22.48 6.30
C GLU A 255 -8.72 -21.84 5.53
N ILE A 256 -9.04 -22.42 4.36
CA ILE A 256 -10.24 -22.06 3.63
C ILE A 256 -11.44 -22.69 4.34
N ARG A 257 -12.36 -21.86 4.83
CA ARG A 257 -13.51 -22.25 5.60
C ARG A 257 -14.75 -21.41 5.28
N PRO A 258 -15.95 -21.86 5.61
CA PRO A 258 -17.14 -21.00 5.62
C PRO A 258 -16.94 -19.83 6.59
N MET A 259 -17.43 -18.66 6.19
CA MET A 259 -17.42 -17.45 7.01
C MET A 259 -18.82 -17.16 7.54
N ASP A 260 -18.90 -16.61 8.74
CA ASP A 260 -20.11 -16.20 9.43
C ASP A 260 -20.01 -14.72 9.89
N ASP A 261 -21.02 -14.23 10.56
CA ASP A 261 -21.14 -12.86 11.05
C ASP A 261 -20.16 -12.51 12.20
N GLN A 262 -19.51 -13.50 12.81
CA GLN A 262 -18.49 -13.32 13.85
C GLN A 262 -17.08 -13.21 13.25
N CYS A 263 -16.93 -13.51 11.98
CA CYS A 263 -15.63 -13.45 11.32
C CYS A 263 -15.23 -12.00 11.02
N PRO A 264 -13.92 -11.67 11.13
CA PRO A 264 -13.45 -10.36 10.74
C PRO A 264 -13.59 -10.15 9.24
N THR A 265 -13.68 -8.91 8.80
CA THR A 265 -13.80 -8.56 7.39
C THR A 265 -13.04 -7.29 7.05
N LEU A 266 -12.84 -7.08 5.75
CA LEU A 266 -12.45 -5.81 5.16
C LEU A 266 -13.67 -5.20 4.46
N THR A 267 -13.93 -3.93 4.70
CA THR A 267 -15.09 -3.22 4.18
C THR A 267 -14.71 -1.80 3.73
N TYR A 268 -15.69 -1.02 3.31
CA TYR A 268 -15.52 0.34 2.83
C TYR A 268 -14.75 1.22 3.80
N ASN A 269 -13.87 2.05 3.27
CA ASN A 269 -13.20 3.09 4.03
C ASN A 269 -14.25 3.96 4.75
N LEU A 270 -13.93 4.37 5.99
CA LEU A 270 -14.86 5.15 6.82
C LEU A 270 -15.29 6.47 6.15
N ILE A 271 -14.41 7.05 5.36
CA ILE A 271 -14.68 8.28 4.60
C ILE A 271 -15.59 8.05 3.37
N GLY A 272 -15.93 6.81 3.03
CA GLY A 272 -16.82 6.46 1.95
C GLY A 272 -16.25 6.64 0.54
N ARG A 273 -14.93 6.78 0.39
CA ARG A 273 -14.29 6.90 -0.92
C ARG A 273 -12.90 6.29 -0.95
N HIS A 274 -12.37 6.15 -2.17
CA HIS A 274 -11.02 5.66 -2.43
C HIS A 274 -9.96 6.57 -1.78
N GLN A 275 -8.95 5.94 -1.14
CA GLN A 275 -7.77 6.59 -0.60
C GLN A 275 -6.54 6.11 -1.34
N SER A 276 -5.76 7.04 -1.90
CA SER A 276 -4.51 6.77 -2.61
C SER A 276 -3.43 7.71 -2.09
N ARG A 277 -2.55 7.20 -1.24
CA ARG A 277 -1.45 7.97 -0.63
C ARG A 277 -0.39 7.07 -0.02
N TYR A 278 0.71 7.65 0.41
CA TYR A 278 1.64 6.97 1.31
C TYR A 278 1.15 7.07 2.76
N VAL A 279 1.33 5.98 3.49
CA VAL A 279 1.05 5.88 4.93
C VAL A 279 2.27 5.32 5.63
N THR A 280 2.44 5.63 6.92
CA THR A 280 3.45 4.98 7.73
C THR A 280 2.83 3.76 8.40
N THR A 281 3.48 2.60 8.27
CA THR A 281 3.11 1.38 8.98
C THR A 281 4.21 0.98 9.95
N ARG A 282 3.82 0.43 11.10
CA ARG A 282 4.72 -0.09 12.13
C ARG A 282 4.57 -1.60 12.22
N VAL A 283 5.68 -2.32 12.27
CA VAL A 283 5.67 -3.76 12.54
C VAL A 283 5.22 -4.00 13.97
N ALA A 284 4.06 -4.63 14.14
CA ALA A 284 3.47 -4.95 15.44
C ALA A 284 3.88 -6.36 15.92
N SER A 285 4.06 -7.30 15.00
CA SER A 285 4.44 -8.68 15.33
C SER A 285 5.46 -9.22 14.33
N VAL A 286 6.41 -9.99 14.84
CA VAL A 286 7.39 -10.75 14.03
C VAL A 286 7.11 -12.25 14.05
N ARG A 287 5.91 -12.65 14.47
CA ARG A 287 5.47 -14.06 14.59
C ARG A 287 5.07 -14.64 13.23
N SER A 288 5.88 -14.43 12.21
CA SER A 288 5.64 -14.92 10.86
C SER A 288 6.96 -15.12 10.11
N PRO A 289 7.06 -16.14 9.25
CA PRO A 289 8.17 -16.26 8.30
C PRO A 289 8.33 -15.03 7.38
N TRP A 290 7.24 -14.33 7.07
CA TRP A 290 7.27 -13.09 6.29
C TRP A 290 7.98 -11.93 7.00
N MET A 291 8.27 -12.05 8.30
CA MET A 291 8.91 -11.01 9.12
C MET A 291 10.32 -11.41 9.62
N LEU A 292 10.98 -12.39 9.01
CA LEU A 292 12.29 -12.85 9.46
C LEU A 292 13.36 -11.74 9.45
N LYS A 293 13.24 -10.79 8.53
CA LYS A 293 14.20 -9.66 8.38
C LYS A 293 13.68 -8.35 9.01
N SER A 294 12.56 -8.39 9.72
CA SER A 294 11.97 -7.24 10.41
C SER A 294 12.08 -7.36 11.92
N GLN A 295 11.97 -6.22 12.59
CA GLN A 295 11.89 -6.11 14.05
C GLN A 295 10.58 -5.41 14.45
N VAL A 296 10.09 -5.70 15.67
CA VAL A 296 8.94 -4.97 16.22
C VAL A 296 9.32 -3.51 16.38
N GLY A 297 8.48 -2.64 15.87
CA GLY A 297 8.71 -1.20 15.89
C GLY A 297 9.30 -0.63 14.59
N ASP A 298 9.75 -1.46 13.65
CA ASP A 298 10.21 -0.96 12.34
C ASP A 298 9.09 -0.16 11.66
N LEU A 299 9.46 0.99 11.10
CA LEU A 299 8.56 1.92 10.42
C LEU A 299 8.82 1.91 8.92
N HIS A 300 7.74 1.80 8.13
CA HIS A 300 7.84 1.82 6.68
C HIS A 300 6.82 2.75 6.07
N ALA A 301 7.26 3.58 5.12
CA ALA A 301 6.38 4.44 4.32
C ALA A 301 5.87 3.64 3.10
N ILE A 302 4.62 3.20 3.14
CA ILE A 302 4.05 2.27 2.17
C ILE A 302 2.92 2.94 1.39
N PRO A 303 2.85 2.83 0.05
CA PRO A 303 1.71 3.32 -0.71
C PRO A 303 0.47 2.45 -0.48
N ILE A 304 -0.68 3.10 -0.39
CA ILE A 304 -2.01 2.46 -0.38
C ILE A 304 -2.85 2.99 -1.53
N SER A 305 -3.81 2.17 -2.00
CA SER A 305 -4.76 2.55 -3.06
C SER A 305 -5.98 1.64 -2.98
N HIS A 306 -6.99 2.05 -2.20
CA HIS A 306 -8.18 1.22 -1.97
C HIS A 306 -9.41 2.04 -1.55
N GLY A 307 -10.60 1.59 -1.94
CA GLY A 307 -11.90 2.03 -1.45
C GLY A 307 -12.40 1.18 -0.27
N GLU A 308 -11.91 -0.06 -0.17
CA GLU A 308 -12.27 -1.06 0.83
C GLU A 308 -11.02 -1.62 1.51
N GLY A 309 -10.59 -1.00 2.59
CA GLY A 309 -9.41 -1.43 3.35
C GLY A 309 -9.64 -1.44 4.85
N ARG A 310 -10.87 -1.08 5.29
CA ARG A 310 -11.21 -0.99 6.71
C ARG A 310 -11.36 -2.37 7.34
N PHE A 311 -10.42 -2.73 8.20
CA PHE A 311 -10.51 -3.93 9.03
C PHE A 311 -11.54 -3.73 10.14
N VAL A 312 -12.51 -4.65 10.19
CA VAL A 312 -13.59 -4.67 11.17
C VAL A 312 -13.65 -6.05 11.82
N ALA A 313 -13.70 -6.07 13.12
CA ALA A 313 -13.83 -7.28 13.93
C ALA A 313 -14.53 -6.97 15.26
N SER A 314 -15.06 -7.97 15.95
CA SER A 314 -15.51 -7.82 17.33
C SER A 314 -14.33 -7.57 18.28
N ASP A 315 -14.58 -6.92 19.41
CA ASP A 315 -13.56 -6.69 20.44
C ASP A 315 -12.93 -7.99 20.91
N GLU A 316 -13.73 -9.06 21.03
CA GLU A 316 -13.24 -10.41 21.39
C GLU A 316 -12.26 -10.94 20.33
N MET A 317 -12.57 -10.78 19.05
CA MET A 317 -11.67 -11.18 17.97
C MET A 317 -10.38 -10.36 17.98
N VAL A 318 -10.46 -9.05 18.18
CA VAL A 318 -9.28 -8.17 18.29
C VAL A 318 -8.40 -8.60 19.46
N CYS A 319 -8.97 -8.82 20.63
CA CYS A 319 -8.22 -9.32 21.80
C CYS A 319 -7.52 -10.65 21.49
N ARG A 320 -8.19 -11.58 20.83
CA ARG A 320 -7.63 -12.87 20.40
C ARG A 320 -6.46 -12.71 19.45
N LEU A 321 -6.61 -11.84 18.43
CA LEU A 321 -5.54 -11.54 17.46
C LEU A 321 -4.30 -10.95 18.14
N ILE A 322 -4.50 -10.05 19.10
CA ILE A 322 -3.41 -9.44 19.88
C ILE A 322 -2.71 -10.51 20.73
N GLN A 323 -3.46 -11.29 21.49
CA GLN A 323 -2.91 -12.34 22.38
C GLN A 323 -2.12 -13.40 21.61
N ASN A 324 -2.58 -13.75 20.41
CA ASN A 324 -1.91 -14.73 19.55
C ASN A 324 -0.75 -14.15 18.75
N GLY A 325 -0.49 -12.83 18.81
CA GLY A 325 0.53 -12.16 17.98
C GLY A 325 0.20 -12.16 16.50
N GLN A 326 -1.09 -12.21 16.14
CA GLN A 326 -1.56 -12.24 14.75
C GLN A 326 -1.73 -10.86 14.14
N VAL A 327 -1.67 -9.78 14.92
CA VAL A 327 -1.63 -8.42 14.36
C VAL A 327 -0.23 -8.16 13.81
N ALA A 328 -0.11 -8.09 12.48
CA ALA A 328 1.17 -7.96 11.78
C ALA A 328 1.72 -6.55 11.82
N THR A 329 0.88 -5.60 11.41
CA THR A 329 1.23 -4.19 11.22
C THR A 329 0.09 -3.28 11.64
N GLN A 330 0.44 -2.07 12.09
CA GLN A 330 -0.50 -0.99 12.41
C GLN A 330 -0.16 0.25 11.59
N TYR A 331 -1.18 1.02 11.19
CA TYR A 331 -1.01 2.39 10.71
C TYR A 331 -0.57 3.28 11.87
N VAL A 332 0.43 4.12 11.64
CA VAL A 332 1.02 4.98 12.66
C VAL A 332 1.34 6.36 12.08
N ASP A 333 1.50 7.35 12.96
CA ASP A 333 2.05 8.65 12.59
C ASP A 333 3.56 8.57 12.34
N GLY A 334 4.19 9.70 11.97
CA GLY A 334 5.63 9.78 11.73
C GLY A 334 6.50 9.49 12.97
N ALA A 335 5.91 9.49 14.18
CA ALA A 335 6.58 9.13 15.43
C ALA A 335 6.35 7.65 15.81
N GLY A 336 5.62 6.89 15.01
CA GLY A 336 5.32 5.48 15.26
C GLY A 336 4.17 5.24 16.22
N VAL A 337 3.31 6.24 16.46
CA VAL A 337 2.15 6.16 17.36
C VAL A 337 0.88 5.83 16.56
N PRO A 338 0.18 4.72 16.86
CA PRO A 338 -1.07 4.40 16.21
C PRO A 338 -2.20 5.36 16.61
N SER A 339 -3.08 5.69 15.67
CA SER A 339 -4.21 6.58 15.90
C SER A 339 -5.40 6.19 15.03
N LEU A 340 -6.61 6.57 15.44
CA LEU A 340 -7.82 6.46 14.65
C LEU A 340 -8.02 7.67 13.72
N ASP A 341 -7.14 8.68 13.82
CA ASP A 341 -7.16 9.83 12.91
C ASP A 341 -7.00 9.37 11.46
N ILE A 342 -7.84 9.90 10.57
CA ILE A 342 -7.82 9.52 9.15
C ILE A 342 -6.50 9.86 8.45
N ASP A 343 -5.75 10.84 8.95
CA ASP A 343 -4.43 11.18 8.43
C ASP A 343 -3.38 10.09 8.73
N VAL A 344 -3.64 9.30 9.77
CA VAL A 344 -2.81 8.15 10.19
C VAL A 344 -3.40 6.84 9.72
N ASN A 345 -4.70 6.63 9.93
CA ASN A 345 -5.46 5.43 9.64
C ASN A 345 -6.50 5.71 8.54
N PRO A 346 -6.10 5.67 7.28
CA PRO A 346 -6.87 6.25 6.16
C PRO A 346 -8.18 5.51 5.85
N ASN A 347 -8.33 4.31 6.33
CA ASN A 347 -9.52 3.49 6.10
C ASN A 347 -10.43 3.38 7.34
N GLY A 348 -9.96 3.79 8.52
CA GLY A 348 -10.70 3.69 9.79
C GLY A 348 -10.72 2.29 10.39
N SER A 349 -9.66 1.49 10.17
CA SER A 349 -9.49 0.16 10.74
C SER A 349 -9.46 0.19 12.27
N ILE A 350 -10.14 -0.77 12.91
CA ILE A 350 -10.10 -0.91 14.37
C ILE A 350 -8.66 -1.10 14.86
N MET A 351 -8.30 -0.44 15.96
CA MET A 351 -6.94 -0.44 16.52
C MET A 351 -5.83 -0.09 15.53
N SER A 352 -6.15 0.64 14.46
CA SER A 352 -5.22 0.96 13.35
C SER A 352 -4.58 -0.27 12.68
N ILE A 353 -5.23 -1.43 12.73
CA ILE A 353 -4.71 -2.67 12.14
C ILE A 353 -4.63 -2.52 10.61
N GLU A 354 -3.43 -2.71 10.05
CA GLU A 354 -3.15 -2.66 8.62
C GLU A 354 -3.06 -4.05 7.99
N GLY A 355 -2.52 -5.03 8.76
CA GLY A 355 -2.34 -6.39 8.30
C GLY A 355 -2.38 -7.41 9.44
N ILE A 356 -2.72 -8.65 9.10
CA ILE A 356 -2.83 -9.77 10.04
C ILE A 356 -2.25 -11.07 9.49
N PHE A 357 -1.87 -11.97 10.41
CA PHE A 357 -1.37 -13.31 10.11
C PHE A 357 -2.42 -14.40 10.37
N SER A 358 -2.19 -15.58 9.76
CA SER A 358 -2.74 -16.85 10.27
C SER A 358 -2.13 -17.22 11.63
N PRO A 359 -2.73 -18.18 12.39
CA PRO A 359 -2.24 -18.51 13.73
C PRO A 359 -0.78 -19.01 13.74
N ASP A 360 -0.36 -19.66 12.67
CA ASP A 360 1.00 -20.15 12.45
C ASP A 360 1.93 -19.14 11.74
N GLY A 361 1.40 -18.00 11.29
CA GLY A 361 2.14 -16.97 10.60
C GLY A 361 2.47 -17.26 9.13
N ARG A 362 2.06 -18.41 8.56
CA ARG A 362 2.35 -18.76 7.15
C ARG A 362 1.57 -17.91 6.16
N VAL A 363 0.36 -17.51 6.52
CA VAL A 363 -0.46 -16.63 5.68
C VAL A 363 -0.41 -15.21 6.23
N PHE A 364 -0.10 -14.27 5.36
CA PHE A 364 -0.06 -12.85 5.68
C PHE A 364 -0.96 -12.06 4.74
N GLY A 365 -1.86 -11.26 5.30
CA GLY A 365 -2.68 -10.30 4.57
C GLY A 365 -2.44 -8.88 5.03
N LYS A 366 -2.25 -7.94 4.09
CA LYS A 366 -2.02 -6.52 4.37
C LYS A 366 -2.60 -5.62 3.28
N MET A 367 -2.95 -4.38 3.64
CA MET A 367 -3.51 -3.43 2.67
C MET A 367 -2.46 -2.63 1.90
N GLY A 368 -1.33 -2.33 2.52
CA GLY A 368 -0.28 -1.53 1.90
C GLY A 368 0.56 -2.30 0.90
N HIS A 369 0.97 -1.62 -0.16
CA HIS A 369 1.68 -2.18 -1.31
C HIS A 369 3.19 -2.17 -1.11
N SER A 370 3.72 -3.12 -0.33
CA SER A 370 5.18 -3.27 -0.10
C SER A 370 5.94 -3.77 -1.33
N GLU A 371 5.26 -4.31 -2.34
CA GLU A 371 5.84 -4.69 -3.62
C GLU A 371 6.20 -3.49 -4.50
N ARG A 372 5.53 -2.34 -4.29
CA ARG A 372 5.74 -1.09 -5.04
C ARG A 372 6.91 -0.28 -4.48
N TYR A 373 8.06 -0.91 -4.41
CA TYR A 373 9.31 -0.35 -3.94
C TYR A 373 10.36 -0.38 -5.04
N GLY A 374 11.20 0.65 -5.11
CA GLY A 374 12.31 0.74 -6.07
C GLY A 374 13.06 2.06 -5.94
N ASP A 375 14.27 2.13 -6.52
CA ASP A 375 15.22 3.25 -6.35
C ASP A 375 14.65 4.62 -6.77
N PHE A 376 13.67 4.62 -7.66
CA PHE A 376 13.07 5.83 -8.22
C PHE A 376 11.59 6.02 -7.86
N VAL A 377 11.05 5.18 -6.96
CA VAL A 377 9.64 5.24 -6.57
C VAL A 377 9.51 6.00 -5.25
N GLY A 378 8.67 7.05 -5.24
CA GLY A 378 8.37 7.83 -4.03
C GLY A 378 9.57 8.54 -3.42
N ARG A 379 10.54 9.01 -4.21
CA ARG A 379 11.77 9.65 -3.70
C ARG A 379 11.55 10.90 -2.87
N ASN A 380 10.50 11.65 -3.20
CA ASN A 380 10.10 12.86 -2.48
C ASN A 380 9.23 12.58 -1.23
N ILE A 381 8.90 11.33 -0.97
CA ILE A 381 8.18 10.92 0.23
C ILE A 381 9.20 10.50 1.29
N PRO A 382 9.20 11.11 2.49
CA PRO A 382 10.12 10.72 3.56
C PRO A 382 9.84 9.31 4.09
N GLY A 383 10.81 8.70 4.76
CA GLY A 383 10.72 7.39 5.40
C GLY A 383 11.25 6.23 4.56
N ASP A 384 11.47 5.10 5.22
CA ASP A 384 11.89 3.85 4.59
C ASP A 384 10.73 3.21 3.84
N LYS A 385 10.92 2.90 2.56
CA LYS A 385 9.92 2.29 1.68
C LYS A 385 10.12 0.80 1.49
N HIS A 386 11.25 0.28 1.97
CA HIS A 386 11.60 -1.12 1.82
C HIS A 386 11.18 -1.94 3.03
N GLN A 387 10.03 -2.57 2.96
CA GLN A 387 9.61 -3.60 3.92
C GLN A 387 10.06 -4.97 3.38
N PRO A 388 11.03 -5.67 4.02
CA PRO A 388 11.70 -6.84 3.45
C PRO A 388 10.87 -8.13 3.57
N LEU A 389 9.61 -8.11 3.10
CA LEU A 389 8.69 -9.24 3.16
C LEU A 389 9.11 -10.37 2.23
N PHE A 390 9.40 -10.05 0.97
CA PHE A 390 9.75 -11.03 -0.04
C PHE A 390 11.10 -11.69 0.27
N GLU A 391 12.06 -10.89 0.76
CA GLU A 391 13.37 -11.38 1.23
C GLU A 391 13.23 -12.29 2.45
N SER A 392 12.30 -11.98 3.37
CA SER A 392 11.98 -12.83 4.52
C SER A 392 11.36 -14.15 4.07
N GLY A 393 10.39 -14.09 3.16
CA GLY A 393 9.79 -15.28 2.58
C GLY A 393 10.80 -16.17 1.84
N ALA A 394 11.72 -15.55 1.08
CA ALA A 394 12.81 -16.31 0.42
C ALA A 394 13.75 -16.96 1.43
N GLU A 395 14.11 -16.24 2.50
CA GLU A 395 15.02 -16.73 3.55
C GLU A 395 14.43 -17.92 4.31
N TYR A 396 13.14 -17.95 4.53
CA TYR A 396 12.45 -19.05 5.19
C TYR A 396 12.70 -20.41 4.54
N PHE A 397 12.89 -20.47 3.23
CA PHE A 397 13.13 -21.71 2.48
C PHE A 397 14.62 -22.06 2.33
N LYS A 398 15.55 -21.21 2.75
CA LYS A 398 17.00 -21.47 2.72
C LYS A 398 17.48 -22.14 4.01
#